data_bb6b4e014a337acec3b045f5870c78f1
#
_entry.id   bb6b4e014a337acec3b045f5870c78f1
#
_cell.length_a   1.000
_cell.length_b   1.000
_cell.length_c   1.000
_cell.angle_alpha   90.00
_cell.angle_beta   90.00
_cell.angle_gamma   90.00
#
_symmetry.space_group_name_H-M   'P 1'
#
loop_
_entity.id
_entity.type
_entity.pdbx_description
1 polymer ?
#
loop_
_entity_poly.entity_id
_entity_poly.type
_entity_poly.pdbx_seq_one_letter_code
_entity_poly.pdbx_strand_id
1 'polypeptide(L)'
;MKRKIFFILSLFLICSFYAFGESFPQKAKSVKDFIPKGWEILKDENGSNFIAKGDLNKDKLEDIAIVIEKNDKKNIKKNESLGPDELNLNPRILLVLFKEKDGTYALAAKNDKGFIQSEGNEETPTLMDTLSGISIENNVLKIVFNYFLSAGSWWSSTEVYIFRFQNNKFELIGYENNGFMRNSGEEEGVSINFSTNKKKTTTGGNISGGNENNPKVKWENINIKKKFILDEMTEGIIEQI
;
A
#
# COMPACT_ATOMS: atom_id res chain seq x y z
N MET A 1 18.67 -67.18 1.39
CA MET A 1 18.96 -65.81 1.95
C MET A 1 17.77 -64.92 1.71
N LYS A 2 16.97 -64.63 2.75
CA LYS A 2 15.79 -63.75 2.66
C LYS A 2 16.22 -62.29 3.04
N ARG A 3 16.22 -61.34 2.09
CA ARG A 3 16.47 -59.94 2.34
C ARG A 3 15.23 -59.32 3.01
N LYS A 4 15.38 -58.83 4.24
CA LYS A 4 14.38 -58.02 4.92
C LYS A 4 14.53 -56.57 4.42
N ILE A 5 13.48 -56.04 3.76
CA ILE A 5 13.38 -54.65 3.37
C ILE A 5 12.82 -53.92 4.59
N PHE A 6 13.60 -53.01 5.19
CA PHE A 6 13.16 -52.09 6.22
C PHE A 6 12.50 -50.87 5.53
N PHE A 7 11.20 -50.72 5.67
CA PHE A 7 10.50 -49.49 5.33
C PHE A 7 10.71 -48.48 6.49
N ILE A 8 11.52 -47.48 6.24
CA ILE A 8 11.60 -46.31 7.14
C ILE A 8 10.45 -45.39 6.78
N LEU A 9 9.43 -45.40 7.64
CA LEU A 9 8.30 -44.45 7.58
C LEU A 9 8.80 -43.12 8.14
N SER A 10 9.24 -42.20 7.28
CA SER A 10 9.57 -40.83 7.69
C SER A 10 8.25 -40.07 7.95
N LEU A 11 7.96 -39.88 9.22
CA LEU A 11 6.84 -39.03 9.68
C LEU A 11 7.20 -37.56 9.41
N PHE A 12 6.75 -37.00 8.27
CA PHE A 12 6.80 -35.57 8.02
C PHE A 12 5.82 -34.89 8.97
N LEU A 13 6.37 -34.31 10.05
CA LEU A 13 5.63 -33.43 10.95
C LEU A 13 5.41 -32.11 10.18
N ILE A 14 4.26 -31.96 9.53
CA ILE A 14 3.83 -30.69 8.94
C ILE A 14 3.47 -29.79 10.10
N CYS A 15 4.45 -29.00 10.59
CA CYS A 15 4.16 -27.83 11.43
C CYS A 15 3.39 -26.83 10.57
N SER A 16 2.07 -26.88 10.67
CA SER A 16 1.21 -25.81 10.18
C SER A 16 1.50 -24.58 11.03
N PHE A 17 2.33 -23.66 10.54
CA PHE A 17 2.40 -22.31 11.09
C PHE A 17 1.06 -21.66 10.81
N TYR A 18 0.16 -21.71 11.78
CA TYR A 18 -0.97 -20.80 11.82
C TYR A 18 -0.40 -19.40 12.06
N ALA A 19 -0.24 -18.64 11.01
CA ALA A 19 -0.09 -17.20 11.13
C ALA A 19 -1.42 -16.69 11.72
N PHE A 20 -1.45 -16.44 13.02
CA PHE A 20 -2.55 -15.75 13.67
C PHE A 20 -2.48 -14.29 13.17
N GLY A 21 -3.15 -14.01 12.06
CA GLY A 21 -3.42 -12.64 11.62
C GLY A 21 -4.30 -11.96 12.69
N GLU A 22 -4.12 -10.65 12.85
CA GLU A 22 -4.97 -9.85 13.74
C GLU A 22 -6.44 -10.03 13.35
N SER A 23 -7.32 -10.30 14.33
CA SER A 23 -8.75 -10.42 14.11
C SER A 23 -9.42 -9.06 14.33
N PHE A 24 -10.28 -8.67 13.39
CA PHE A 24 -11.01 -7.41 13.43
C PHE A 24 -12.51 -7.70 13.57
N PRO A 25 -13.27 -6.91 14.37
CA PRO A 25 -14.72 -7.04 14.42
C PRO A 25 -15.32 -6.71 13.05
N GLN A 26 -16.38 -7.43 12.66
CA GLN A 26 -17.10 -7.09 11.43
C GLN A 26 -17.95 -5.83 11.59
N LYS A 27 -18.39 -5.52 12.82
CA LYS A 27 -19.18 -4.32 13.15
C LYS A 27 -18.85 -3.86 14.56
N ALA A 28 -18.74 -2.55 14.77
CA ALA A 28 -18.47 -1.96 16.07
C ALA A 28 -19.07 -0.56 16.21
N LYS A 29 -19.13 -0.04 17.46
CA LYS A 29 -19.73 1.27 17.76
C LYS A 29 -18.82 2.43 17.36
N SER A 30 -17.52 2.23 17.44
CA SER A 30 -16.55 3.30 17.15
C SER A 30 -15.35 2.78 16.34
N VAL A 31 -14.66 3.67 15.64
CA VAL A 31 -13.42 3.37 14.92
C VAL A 31 -12.35 2.76 15.83
N LYS A 32 -12.30 3.22 17.09
CA LYS A 32 -11.34 2.73 18.08
C LYS A 32 -11.51 1.24 18.38
N ASP A 33 -12.71 0.72 18.27
CA ASP A 33 -13.00 -0.70 18.52
C ASP A 33 -12.41 -1.64 17.46
N PHE A 34 -12.01 -1.08 16.30
CA PHE A 34 -11.30 -1.80 15.24
C PHE A 34 -9.77 -1.80 15.41
N ILE A 35 -9.25 -1.10 16.42
CA ILE A 35 -7.79 -1.02 16.64
C ILE A 35 -7.41 -2.05 17.70
N PRO A 36 -6.66 -3.12 17.34
CA PRO A 36 -6.27 -4.15 18.29
C PRO A 36 -5.33 -3.60 19.38
N LYS A 37 -5.25 -4.30 20.50
CA LYS A 37 -4.28 -3.96 21.55
C LYS A 37 -2.85 -4.01 21.01
N GLY A 38 -2.07 -2.96 21.28
CA GLY A 38 -0.69 -2.83 20.79
C GLY A 38 -0.58 -2.29 19.38
N TRP A 39 -1.68 -1.79 18.83
CA TRP A 39 -1.74 -1.04 17.58
C TRP A 39 -2.23 0.37 17.85
N GLU A 40 -1.84 1.30 17.00
CA GLU A 40 -2.30 2.69 17.06
C GLU A 40 -2.51 3.23 15.64
N ILE A 41 -3.27 4.33 15.51
CA ILE A 41 -3.41 5.00 14.23
C ILE A 41 -2.06 5.61 13.88
N LEU A 42 -1.56 5.27 12.69
CA LEU A 42 -0.31 5.79 12.17
C LEU A 42 -0.39 7.32 12.08
N LYS A 43 0.71 7.99 12.44
CA LYS A 43 0.88 9.44 12.33
C LYS A 43 1.97 9.78 11.34
N ASP A 44 1.78 10.90 10.66
CA ASP A 44 2.85 11.50 9.86
C ASP A 44 3.90 12.19 10.76
N GLU A 45 4.96 12.70 10.15
CA GLU A 45 6.03 13.43 10.82
C GLU A 45 5.56 14.69 11.59
N ASN A 46 4.39 15.24 11.22
CA ASN A 46 3.77 16.41 11.87
C ASN A 46 2.81 15.99 13.00
N GLY A 47 2.66 14.68 13.25
CA GLY A 47 1.76 14.12 14.24
C GLY A 47 0.30 14.04 13.81
N SER A 48 -0.01 14.26 12.52
CA SER A 48 -1.35 14.11 11.97
C SER A 48 -1.65 12.62 11.70
N ASN A 49 -2.85 12.19 12.06
CA ASN A 49 -3.26 10.80 11.85
C ASN A 49 -3.51 10.50 10.36
N PHE A 50 -3.09 9.32 9.89
CA PHE A 50 -3.49 8.79 8.59
C PHE A 50 -4.95 8.31 8.64
N ILE A 51 -5.86 9.27 8.53
CA ILE A 51 -7.32 9.10 8.49
C ILE A 51 -7.87 9.87 7.30
N ALA A 52 -8.68 9.20 6.48
CA ALA A 52 -9.47 9.85 5.43
C ALA A 52 -10.96 9.63 5.69
N LYS A 53 -11.79 10.62 5.37
CA LYS A 53 -13.23 10.61 5.57
C LYS A 53 -13.97 11.02 4.31
N GLY A 54 -15.09 10.36 4.02
CA GLY A 54 -15.94 10.66 2.87
C GLY A 54 -16.87 9.51 2.56
N ASP A 55 -17.78 9.71 1.62
CA ASP A 55 -18.76 8.70 1.19
C ASP A 55 -18.13 7.79 0.11
N LEU A 56 -17.87 6.55 0.42
CA LEU A 56 -17.27 5.57 -0.49
C LEU A 56 -18.32 4.68 -1.20
N ASN A 57 -19.42 4.40 -0.52
CA ASN A 57 -20.48 3.48 -0.99
C ASN A 57 -21.69 4.20 -1.58
N LYS A 58 -21.71 5.54 -1.59
CA LYS A 58 -22.74 6.44 -2.11
C LYS A 58 -24.06 6.41 -1.32
N ASP A 59 -23.99 6.15 -0.03
CA ASP A 59 -25.13 6.17 0.87
C ASP A 59 -25.32 7.52 1.61
N LYS A 60 -24.39 8.48 1.37
CA LYS A 60 -24.32 9.82 1.96
C LYS A 60 -23.91 9.81 3.44
N LEU A 61 -23.42 8.73 3.96
CA LEU A 61 -22.79 8.67 5.28
C LEU A 61 -21.27 8.86 5.16
N GLU A 62 -20.65 9.36 6.21
CA GLU A 62 -19.21 9.60 6.23
C GLU A 62 -18.47 8.31 6.61
N ASP A 63 -17.96 7.60 5.61
CA ASP A 63 -17.09 6.45 5.75
C ASP A 63 -15.67 6.88 6.15
N ILE A 64 -14.87 5.94 6.64
CA ILE A 64 -13.53 6.21 7.14
C ILE A 64 -12.54 5.19 6.59
N ALA A 65 -11.39 5.66 6.10
CA ALA A 65 -10.21 4.84 5.91
C ALA A 65 -9.13 5.25 6.91
N ILE A 66 -8.47 4.27 7.54
CA ILE A 66 -7.38 4.50 8.49
C ILE A 66 -6.22 3.58 8.21
N VAL A 67 -5.01 4.06 8.47
CA VAL A 67 -3.83 3.19 8.57
C VAL A 67 -3.46 3.05 10.03
N ILE A 68 -3.29 1.82 10.48
CA ILE A 68 -2.80 1.50 11.82
C ILE A 68 -1.42 0.85 11.74
N GLU A 69 -0.59 1.11 12.73
CA GLU A 69 0.74 0.53 12.87
C GLU A 69 0.85 -0.21 14.20
N LYS A 70 1.54 -1.34 14.20
CA LYS A 70 1.86 -2.07 15.42
C LYS A 70 2.89 -1.30 16.23
N ASN A 71 2.70 -1.23 17.55
CA ASN A 71 3.67 -0.63 18.46
C ASN A 71 4.39 -1.75 19.24
N ASP A 72 5.38 -2.39 18.60
CA ASP A 72 6.19 -3.44 19.20
C ASP A 72 7.69 -3.07 19.10
N LYS A 73 8.31 -2.80 20.24
CA LYS A 73 9.74 -2.44 20.31
C LYS A 73 10.66 -3.53 19.74
N LYS A 74 10.22 -4.78 19.65
CA LYS A 74 11.00 -5.87 19.06
C LYS A 74 11.17 -5.71 17.54
N ASN A 75 10.31 -4.93 16.90
CA ASN A 75 10.36 -4.61 15.49
C ASN A 75 11.20 -3.35 15.19
N ILE A 76 11.73 -2.68 16.21
CA ILE A 76 12.74 -1.63 16.04
C ILE A 76 14.09 -2.29 15.98
N LYS A 77 14.78 -2.15 14.86
CA LYS A 77 16.09 -2.79 14.60
C LYS A 77 17.18 -1.74 14.47
N LYS A 78 18.32 -2.02 15.10
CA LYS A 78 19.52 -1.22 14.88
C LYS A 78 19.96 -1.38 13.42
N ASN A 79 20.25 -0.27 12.77
CA ASN A 79 20.82 -0.24 11.43
C ASN A 79 22.35 0.00 11.53
N GLU A 80 23.12 -0.86 10.88
CA GLU A 80 24.60 -0.72 10.79
C GLU A 80 25.05 -0.30 9.39
N SER A 81 24.09 -0.04 8.49
CA SER A 81 24.29 0.41 7.12
C SER A 81 24.04 1.92 6.99
N LEU A 82 24.05 2.43 5.76
CA LEU A 82 23.58 3.80 5.46
C LEU A 82 22.09 3.94 5.76
N GLY A 83 21.67 5.12 6.17
CA GLY A 83 20.29 5.44 6.52
C GLY A 83 20.13 5.86 7.98
N PRO A 84 18.93 5.77 8.57
CA PRO A 84 18.69 6.06 9.98
C PRO A 84 19.36 5.02 10.89
N ASP A 85 19.66 5.38 12.13
CA ASP A 85 20.33 4.51 13.13
C ASP A 85 19.45 3.32 13.53
N GLU A 86 18.13 3.47 13.45
CA GLU A 86 17.13 2.45 13.75
C GLU A 86 16.11 2.34 12.62
N LEU A 87 15.68 1.12 12.35
CA LEU A 87 14.63 0.82 11.38
C LEU A 87 13.36 0.37 12.12
N ASN A 88 12.27 1.08 11.91
CA ASN A 88 10.95 0.68 12.38
C ASN A 88 10.33 -0.30 11.39
N LEU A 89 10.36 -1.59 11.72
CA LEU A 89 9.80 -2.68 10.93
C LEU A 89 8.41 -3.09 11.40
N ASN A 90 7.72 -2.25 12.19
CA ASN A 90 6.37 -2.54 12.63
C ASN A 90 5.41 -2.63 11.44
N PRO A 91 4.62 -3.71 11.34
CA PRO A 91 3.69 -3.87 10.24
C PRO A 91 2.56 -2.83 10.30
N ARG A 92 2.05 -2.48 9.12
CA ARG A 92 0.95 -1.54 8.93
C ARG A 92 -0.24 -2.23 8.29
N ILE A 93 -1.44 -1.81 8.68
CA ILE A 93 -2.70 -2.34 8.15
C ILE A 93 -3.58 -1.17 7.73
N LEU A 94 -4.13 -1.26 6.53
CA LEU A 94 -5.18 -0.35 6.05
C LEU A 94 -6.55 -0.95 6.36
N LEU A 95 -7.42 -0.18 7.02
CA LEU A 95 -8.80 -0.53 7.28
C LEU A 95 -9.73 0.48 6.60
N VAL A 96 -10.79 0.00 5.96
CA VAL A 96 -11.88 0.81 5.42
C VAL A 96 -13.17 0.43 6.13
N LEU A 97 -13.84 1.41 6.70
CA LEU A 97 -14.99 1.25 7.58
C LEU A 97 -16.17 2.04 6.99
N PHE A 98 -17.28 1.36 6.69
CA PHE A 98 -18.53 2.02 6.31
C PHE A 98 -19.30 2.48 7.53
N LYS A 99 -19.76 3.72 7.49
CA LYS A 99 -20.70 4.25 8.47
C LYS A 99 -22.09 3.69 8.21
N GLU A 100 -22.73 3.17 9.25
CA GLU A 100 -24.07 2.61 9.18
C GLU A 100 -25.12 3.60 9.71
N LYS A 101 -26.38 3.47 9.26
CA LYS A 101 -27.52 4.33 9.68
C LYS A 101 -27.78 4.28 11.18
N ASP A 102 -27.44 3.17 11.83
CA ASP A 102 -27.59 3.00 13.30
C ASP A 102 -26.44 3.65 14.08
N GLY A 103 -25.53 4.34 13.39
CA GLY A 103 -24.39 5.04 13.99
C GLY A 103 -23.16 4.16 14.25
N THR A 104 -23.21 2.86 13.94
CA THR A 104 -22.07 1.96 14.04
C THR A 104 -21.19 2.04 12.78
N TYR A 105 -20.08 1.29 12.78
CA TYR A 105 -19.21 1.08 11.64
C TYR A 105 -19.14 -0.40 11.28
N ALA A 106 -19.09 -0.71 9.98
CA ALA A 106 -18.87 -2.05 9.45
C ALA A 106 -17.51 -2.11 8.73
N LEU A 107 -16.75 -3.18 8.92
CA LEU A 107 -15.49 -3.40 8.20
C LEU A 107 -15.81 -3.71 6.73
N ALA A 108 -15.45 -2.80 5.84
CA ALA A 108 -15.72 -2.90 4.41
C ALA A 108 -14.52 -3.50 3.64
N ALA A 109 -13.29 -3.21 4.06
CA ALA A 109 -12.06 -3.79 3.50
C ALA A 109 -10.92 -3.73 4.50
N LYS A 110 -9.97 -4.66 4.35
CA LYS A 110 -8.74 -4.70 5.13
C LYS A 110 -7.58 -5.11 4.22
N ASN A 111 -6.46 -4.39 4.29
CA ASN A 111 -5.21 -4.87 3.73
C ASN A 111 -4.14 -5.02 4.82
N ASP A 112 -3.73 -6.26 5.05
CA ASP A 112 -2.65 -6.69 5.95
C ASP A 112 -1.60 -7.52 5.20
N LYS A 113 -1.45 -7.27 3.87
CA LYS A 113 -0.57 -8.02 2.96
C LYS A 113 0.71 -7.26 2.61
N GLY A 114 1.05 -6.22 3.37
CA GLY A 114 2.23 -5.41 3.10
C GLY A 114 2.08 -4.41 1.96
N PHE A 115 0.86 -4.09 1.54
CA PHE A 115 0.62 -3.01 0.59
C PHE A 115 1.03 -1.65 1.18
N ILE A 116 0.68 -1.41 2.44
CA ILE A 116 1.26 -0.32 3.22
C ILE A 116 2.51 -0.88 3.91
N GLN A 117 3.67 -0.46 3.43
CA GLN A 117 4.96 -0.91 3.94
C GLN A 117 5.21 -0.37 5.35
N SER A 118 6.10 -1.02 6.11
CA SER A 118 6.69 -0.46 7.32
C SER A 118 7.51 0.79 6.97
N GLU A 119 7.74 1.67 7.94
CA GLU A 119 8.59 2.84 7.77
C GLU A 119 10.01 2.46 7.34
N GLY A 120 10.59 1.44 7.98
CA GLY A 120 11.94 0.95 7.69
C GLY A 120 11.93 -0.28 6.79
N ASN A 121 13.06 -0.50 6.11
CA ASN A 121 13.30 -1.65 5.25
C ASN A 121 14.75 -2.14 5.44
N GLU A 122 14.93 -3.42 5.81
CA GLU A 122 16.26 -4.00 6.05
C GLU A 122 17.06 -4.20 4.74
N GLU A 123 16.38 -4.45 3.61
CA GLU A 123 17.03 -4.62 2.31
C GLU A 123 17.45 -3.28 1.69
N THR A 124 16.67 -2.23 1.98
CA THR A 124 16.92 -0.87 1.47
C THR A 124 16.82 0.14 2.62
N PRO A 125 17.81 0.18 3.53
CA PRO A 125 17.72 1.01 4.74
C PRO A 125 17.70 2.52 4.47
N THR A 126 18.09 2.94 3.27
CA THR A 126 18.09 4.35 2.83
C THR A 126 16.74 4.80 2.26
N LEU A 127 15.78 3.88 2.08
CA LEU A 127 14.42 4.22 1.66
C LEU A 127 13.72 4.94 2.82
N MET A 128 13.24 6.14 2.55
CA MET A 128 12.41 6.89 3.50
C MET A 128 11.02 6.29 3.57
N ASP A 129 10.27 6.58 4.66
CA ASP A 129 8.87 6.13 4.77
C ASP A 129 8.09 6.48 3.50
N THR A 130 7.54 5.44 2.88
CA THR A 130 6.91 5.59 1.58
C THR A 130 5.49 6.12 1.66
N LEU A 131 4.74 5.85 2.74
CA LEU A 131 3.35 6.30 2.83
C LEU A 131 3.28 7.82 3.01
N SER A 132 2.76 8.51 1.99
CA SER A 132 2.65 9.98 1.95
C SER A 132 1.24 10.48 2.24
N GLY A 133 0.20 9.69 1.94
CA GLY A 133 -1.17 10.15 2.18
C GLY A 133 -2.25 9.15 1.83
N ILE A 134 -3.41 9.37 2.45
CA ILE A 134 -4.68 8.73 2.07
C ILE A 134 -5.76 9.79 1.98
N SER A 135 -6.67 9.69 1.00
CA SER A 135 -7.81 10.59 0.88
C SER A 135 -9.04 9.89 0.33
N ILE A 136 -10.22 10.43 0.66
CA ILE A 136 -11.51 9.99 0.09
C ILE A 136 -12.14 11.21 -0.58
N GLU A 137 -12.23 11.16 -1.90
CA GLU A 137 -12.81 12.21 -2.73
C GLU A 137 -13.61 11.60 -3.89
N ASN A 138 -14.76 12.16 -4.22
CA ASN A 138 -15.58 11.70 -5.35
C ASN A 138 -15.89 10.19 -5.30
N ASN A 139 -16.14 9.65 -4.10
CA ASN A 139 -16.43 8.24 -3.83
C ASN A 139 -15.28 7.28 -4.23
N VAL A 140 -14.04 7.74 -4.21
CA VAL A 140 -12.87 6.89 -4.39
C VAL A 140 -11.90 7.08 -3.23
N LEU A 141 -11.21 6.00 -2.87
CA LEU A 141 -10.09 6.00 -1.93
C LEU A 141 -8.81 6.15 -2.75
N LYS A 142 -8.01 7.17 -2.44
CA LYS A 142 -6.67 7.36 -2.98
C LYS A 142 -5.63 7.07 -1.91
N ILE A 143 -4.57 6.38 -2.31
CA ILE A 143 -3.41 6.09 -1.47
C ILE A 143 -2.18 6.56 -2.23
N VAL A 144 -1.34 7.35 -1.57
CA VAL A 144 -0.17 8.00 -2.17
C VAL A 144 1.08 7.49 -1.48
N PHE A 145 2.04 7.05 -2.28
CA PHE A 145 3.38 6.69 -1.84
C PHE A 145 4.42 7.59 -2.50
N ASN A 146 5.43 7.99 -1.74
CA ASN A 146 6.60 8.70 -2.25
C ASN A 146 7.84 7.81 -2.07
N TYR A 147 8.52 7.52 -3.15
CA TYR A 147 9.75 6.76 -3.13
C TYR A 147 10.95 7.70 -3.22
N PHE A 148 11.71 7.76 -2.14
CA PHE A 148 12.89 8.58 -2.03
C PHE A 148 13.95 7.83 -1.23
N LEU A 149 15.13 7.63 -1.84
CA LEU A 149 16.28 7.08 -1.15
C LEU A 149 17.21 8.23 -0.72
N SER A 150 17.56 8.27 0.56
CA SER A 150 18.52 9.25 1.09
C SER A 150 19.92 9.04 0.52
N ALA A 151 20.25 7.80 0.11
CA ALA A 151 21.47 7.43 -0.59
C ALA A 151 21.24 6.27 -1.56
N GLY A 152 22.09 6.12 -2.57
CA GLY A 152 22.08 4.98 -3.49
C GLY A 152 21.29 5.18 -4.79
N SER A 153 20.41 6.18 -4.89
CA SER A 153 19.68 6.51 -6.12
C SER A 153 19.41 8.01 -6.23
N TRP A 154 19.43 8.51 -7.46
CA TRP A 154 18.98 9.87 -7.79
C TRP A 154 17.51 9.92 -8.21
N TRP A 155 16.87 8.77 -8.40
CA TRP A 155 15.46 8.69 -8.75
C TRP A 155 14.57 8.99 -7.55
N SER A 156 13.51 9.75 -7.78
CA SER A 156 12.43 9.99 -6.83
C SER A 156 11.11 9.88 -7.58
N SER A 157 10.11 9.22 -6.97
CA SER A 157 8.80 9.06 -7.61
C SER A 157 7.66 9.12 -6.62
N THR A 158 6.48 9.47 -7.16
CA THR A 158 5.21 9.42 -6.45
C THR A 158 4.28 8.44 -7.15
N GLU A 159 3.72 7.53 -6.39
CA GLU A 159 2.70 6.59 -6.87
C GLU A 159 1.35 6.91 -6.25
N VAL A 160 0.30 6.85 -7.06
CA VAL A 160 -1.08 7.06 -6.63
C VAL A 160 -1.91 5.86 -7.03
N TYR A 161 -2.51 5.20 -6.05
CA TYR A 161 -3.46 4.11 -6.24
C TYR A 161 -4.87 4.63 -5.99
N ILE A 162 -5.79 4.38 -6.94
CA ILE A 162 -7.17 4.89 -6.89
C ILE A 162 -8.13 3.71 -6.86
N PHE A 163 -8.82 3.53 -5.75
CA PHE A 163 -9.78 2.43 -5.55
C PHE A 163 -11.21 2.97 -5.53
N ARG A 164 -12.13 2.20 -6.10
CA ARG A 164 -13.56 2.45 -6.05
C ARG A 164 -14.30 1.25 -5.49
N PHE A 165 -15.26 1.50 -4.60
CA PHE A 165 -16.17 0.46 -4.15
C PHE A 165 -17.18 0.13 -5.25
N GLN A 166 -17.09 -1.08 -5.77
CA GLN A 166 -17.98 -1.64 -6.78
C GLN A 166 -17.94 -3.16 -6.71
N ASN A 167 -19.03 -3.83 -7.09
CA ASN A 167 -19.13 -5.30 -7.00
C ASN A 167 -18.81 -5.84 -5.60
N ASN A 168 -19.17 -5.10 -4.54
CA ASN A 168 -18.90 -5.39 -3.13
C ASN A 168 -17.42 -5.51 -2.77
N LYS A 169 -16.53 -4.87 -3.53
CA LYS A 169 -15.09 -4.85 -3.30
C LYS A 169 -14.51 -3.48 -3.65
N PHE A 170 -13.36 -3.14 -3.08
CA PHE A 170 -12.58 -2.00 -3.52
C PHE A 170 -11.68 -2.42 -4.67
N GLU A 171 -12.10 -2.13 -5.90
CA GLU A 171 -11.35 -2.41 -7.12
C GLU A 171 -10.43 -1.25 -7.47
N LEU A 172 -9.18 -1.55 -7.84
CA LEU A 172 -8.25 -0.57 -8.39
C LEU A 172 -8.75 -0.13 -9.77
N ILE A 173 -9.04 1.17 -9.92
CA ILE A 173 -9.53 1.77 -11.16
C ILE A 173 -8.51 2.68 -11.84
N GLY A 174 -7.52 3.13 -11.10
CA GLY A 174 -6.46 4.01 -11.61
C GLY A 174 -5.15 3.79 -10.86
N TYR A 175 -4.04 3.95 -11.57
CA TYR A 175 -2.69 3.98 -11.05
C TYR A 175 -1.90 5.06 -11.76
N GLU A 176 -1.13 5.82 -11.02
CA GLU A 176 -0.21 6.82 -11.55
C GLU A 176 1.15 6.65 -10.88
N ASN A 177 2.20 6.71 -11.67
CA ASN A 177 3.57 6.80 -11.20
C ASN A 177 4.25 7.95 -11.95
N ASN A 178 4.70 8.96 -11.23
CA ASN A 178 5.43 10.10 -11.79
C ASN A 178 6.73 10.23 -11.01
N GLY A 179 7.84 10.24 -11.73
CA GLY A 179 9.15 10.33 -11.12
C GLY A 179 10.10 11.21 -11.90
N PHE A 180 11.22 11.54 -11.27
CA PHE A 180 12.27 12.33 -11.87
C PHE A 180 13.66 11.99 -11.32
N MET A 181 14.67 12.25 -12.13
CA MET A 181 16.08 12.19 -11.72
C MET A 181 16.48 13.49 -11.01
N ARG A 182 16.81 13.42 -9.73
CA ARG A 182 17.16 14.59 -8.91
C ARG A 182 18.41 15.36 -9.39
N ASN A 183 19.32 14.68 -10.09
CA ASN A 183 20.55 15.28 -10.60
C ASN A 183 20.40 15.95 -11.98
N SER A 184 19.49 15.43 -12.83
CA SER A 184 19.28 15.97 -14.20
C SER A 184 17.93 16.68 -14.35
N GLY A 185 16.98 16.41 -13.47
CA GLY A 185 15.60 16.90 -13.60
C GLY A 185 14.77 16.14 -14.62
N GLU A 186 15.31 15.11 -15.28
CA GLU A 186 14.60 14.31 -16.28
C GLU A 186 13.40 13.61 -15.65
N GLU A 187 12.22 13.76 -16.28
CA GLU A 187 10.93 13.26 -15.79
C GLU A 187 10.42 12.10 -16.64
N GLU A 188 9.81 11.15 -15.95
CA GLU A 188 9.02 10.08 -16.56
C GLU A 188 7.71 9.88 -15.80
N GLY A 189 6.67 9.44 -16.53
CA GLY A 189 5.37 9.17 -15.90
C GLY A 189 4.61 8.06 -16.60
N VAL A 190 3.87 7.31 -15.79
CA VAL A 190 2.92 6.28 -16.24
C VAL A 190 1.58 6.54 -15.58
N SER A 191 0.50 6.48 -16.37
CA SER A 191 -0.87 6.51 -15.85
C SER A 191 -1.67 5.38 -16.48
N ILE A 192 -2.32 4.58 -15.64
CA ILE A 192 -3.13 3.43 -16.06
C ILE A 192 -4.57 3.65 -15.62
N ASN A 193 -5.50 3.56 -16.56
CA ASN A 193 -6.93 3.51 -16.29
C ASN A 193 -7.44 2.08 -16.50
N PHE A 194 -7.66 1.35 -15.40
CA PHE A 194 -8.11 -0.03 -15.42
C PHE A 194 -9.56 -0.18 -15.88
N SER A 195 -10.40 0.87 -15.75
CA SER A 195 -11.78 0.84 -16.20
C SER A 195 -11.88 0.90 -17.72
N THR A 196 -10.93 1.54 -18.40
CA THR A 196 -10.90 1.70 -19.86
C THR A 196 -9.77 0.92 -20.54
N ASN A 197 -8.93 0.22 -19.74
CA ASN A 197 -7.76 -0.51 -20.21
C ASN A 197 -6.81 0.35 -21.07
N LYS A 198 -6.53 1.57 -20.60
CA LYS A 198 -5.61 2.49 -21.28
C LYS A 198 -4.42 2.81 -20.39
N LYS A 199 -3.24 2.81 -21.01
CA LYS A 199 -1.97 3.24 -20.39
C LYS A 199 -1.45 4.47 -21.15
N LYS A 200 -1.06 5.47 -20.40
CA LYS A 200 -0.34 6.66 -20.87
C LYS A 200 1.09 6.59 -20.33
N THR A 201 2.07 6.72 -21.17
CA THR A 201 3.48 6.89 -20.79
C THR A 201 3.95 8.27 -21.24
N THR A 202 4.63 8.99 -20.34
CA THR A 202 5.24 10.29 -20.60
C THR A 202 6.74 10.17 -20.38
N THR A 203 7.57 10.64 -21.32
CA THR A 203 9.03 10.61 -21.22
C THR A 203 9.62 11.90 -21.78
N GLY A 204 10.86 12.23 -21.40
CA GLY A 204 11.59 13.38 -21.93
C GLY A 204 11.08 14.74 -21.43
N GLY A 205 10.36 14.77 -20.31
CA GLY A 205 10.10 15.99 -19.54
C GLY A 205 11.29 16.38 -18.69
N ASN A 206 11.26 17.59 -18.14
CA ASN A 206 12.24 18.05 -17.16
C ASN A 206 11.59 19.01 -16.16
N ILE A 207 11.78 18.75 -14.84
CA ILE A 207 11.21 19.56 -13.76
C ILE A 207 11.66 21.02 -13.78
N SER A 208 12.86 21.31 -14.32
CA SER A 208 13.38 22.66 -14.41
C SER A 208 12.69 23.49 -15.49
N GLY A 209 11.87 22.85 -16.35
CA GLY A 209 11.28 23.51 -17.50
C GLY A 209 12.35 23.99 -18.50
N GLY A 210 11.95 24.85 -19.40
CA GLY A 210 12.84 25.44 -20.40
C GLY A 210 12.38 25.16 -21.83
N ASN A 211 13.05 25.77 -22.81
CA ASN A 211 12.69 25.67 -24.23
C ASN A 211 12.88 24.26 -24.82
N GLU A 212 13.62 23.40 -24.14
CA GLU A 212 13.89 22.01 -24.54
C GLU A 212 12.94 20.99 -23.89
N ASN A 213 12.08 21.46 -22.97
CA ASN A 213 11.11 20.58 -22.29
C ASN A 213 9.95 20.23 -23.23
N ASN A 214 10.08 19.12 -23.94
CA ASN A 214 9.06 18.63 -24.88
C ASN A 214 8.71 17.18 -24.57
N PRO A 215 7.89 16.93 -23.54
CA PRO A 215 7.55 15.58 -23.12
C PRO A 215 6.80 14.83 -24.23
N LYS A 216 7.25 13.63 -24.51
CA LYS A 216 6.61 12.71 -25.46
C LYS A 216 5.57 11.89 -24.70
N VAL A 217 4.35 11.87 -25.24
CA VAL A 217 3.23 11.12 -24.69
C VAL A 217 2.86 9.99 -25.63
N LYS A 218 2.86 8.76 -25.08
CA LYS A 218 2.40 7.55 -25.79
C LYS A 218 1.16 7.01 -25.09
N TRP A 219 0.13 6.67 -25.88
CA TRP A 219 -1.06 5.99 -25.41
C TRP A 219 -1.11 4.57 -25.96
N GLU A 220 -1.48 3.63 -25.09
CA GLU A 220 -1.58 2.21 -25.44
C GLU A 220 -2.87 1.62 -24.86
N ASN A 221 -3.46 0.66 -25.59
CA ASN A 221 -4.48 -0.20 -25.03
C ASN A 221 -3.76 -1.37 -24.34
N ILE A 222 -4.13 -1.62 -23.09
CA ILE A 222 -3.60 -2.74 -22.30
C ILE A 222 -4.67 -3.82 -22.19
N ASN A 223 -4.28 -5.08 -22.10
CA ASN A 223 -5.23 -6.19 -21.98
C ASN A 223 -5.14 -6.80 -20.58
N ILE A 224 -5.58 -6.05 -19.59
CA ILE A 224 -5.60 -6.50 -18.20
C ILE A 224 -6.97 -7.12 -17.91
N LYS A 225 -6.99 -8.44 -17.76
CA LYS A 225 -8.20 -9.20 -17.38
C LYS A 225 -8.35 -9.34 -15.86
N LYS A 226 -7.24 -9.32 -15.14
CA LYS A 226 -7.21 -9.44 -13.68
C LYS A 226 -7.70 -8.14 -13.05
N LYS A 227 -8.61 -8.25 -12.10
CA LYS A 227 -8.98 -7.14 -11.21
C LYS A 227 -8.07 -7.14 -10.00
N PHE A 228 -7.55 -5.99 -9.65
CA PHE A 228 -6.77 -5.78 -8.45
C PHE A 228 -7.70 -5.28 -7.34
N ILE A 229 -7.77 -6.05 -6.26
CA ILE A 229 -8.67 -5.80 -5.13
C ILE A 229 -7.83 -5.33 -3.94
N LEU A 230 -8.29 -4.30 -3.23
CA LEU A 230 -7.56 -3.69 -2.12
C LEU A 230 -7.08 -4.73 -1.09
N ASP A 231 -7.94 -5.68 -0.72
CA ASP A 231 -7.63 -6.72 0.28
C ASP A 231 -6.51 -7.68 -0.15
N GLU A 232 -6.22 -7.72 -1.47
CA GLU A 232 -5.23 -8.62 -2.09
C GLU A 232 -3.98 -7.88 -2.58
N MET A 233 -3.95 -6.54 -2.43
CA MET A 233 -2.79 -5.75 -2.86
C MET A 233 -1.57 -6.08 -2.02
N THR A 234 -0.42 -6.10 -2.69
CA THR A 234 0.91 -6.20 -2.10
C THR A 234 1.79 -5.12 -2.73
N GLU A 235 2.94 -4.86 -2.12
CA GLU A 235 3.97 -4.01 -2.71
C GLU A 235 4.35 -4.49 -4.13
N GLY A 236 4.61 -3.57 -5.05
CA GLY A 236 5.12 -3.86 -6.40
C GLY A 236 4.18 -4.65 -7.31
N ILE A 237 2.94 -4.91 -6.91
CA ILE A 237 2.00 -5.76 -7.71
C ILE A 237 1.71 -5.17 -9.09
N ILE A 238 1.79 -3.85 -9.26
CA ILE A 238 1.51 -3.16 -10.53
C ILE A 238 2.73 -3.12 -11.45
N GLU A 239 3.94 -3.27 -10.94
CA GLU A 239 5.17 -3.31 -11.74
C GLU A 239 5.21 -4.49 -12.72
N GLN A 240 4.33 -5.46 -12.51
CA GLN A 240 4.21 -6.65 -13.37
C GLN A 240 3.32 -6.43 -14.61
N ILE A 241 2.81 -5.19 -14.83
CA ILE A 241 1.94 -4.76 -15.94
C ILE A 241 2.70 -3.82 -16.87
#